data_d665531dbdf67923efb5a5c064593c26
#
_entry.id   d665531dbdf67923efb5a5c064593c26
#
_cell.length_a   1.000
_cell.length_b   1.000
_cell.length_c   1.000
_cell.angle_alpha   90.00
_cell.angle_beta   90.00
_cell.angle_gamma   90.00
#
_symmetry.space_group_name_H-M   'P 1'
#
loop_
_entity.id
_entity.type
_entity.pdbx_description
1 polymer ?
#
loop_
_entity_poly.entity_id
_entity_poly.type
_entity_poly.pdbx_seq_one_letter_code
_entity_poly.pdbx_strand_id
1 'polypeptide(L)'
;LLQALLRHPGMARTAIVINEFGEVGLDHLLVAKASENMVLMDSGCLCCTIRGDLVDTLRDLFLKRVRGEVPDFERVVVETTGLADPAPIIHTLMTDPLLAARFRLDGVITTVDAVHGSSQLDRQPESVKQAAVADRIVLTKTDVATPQATLALCRRLGTINPAAPIIPAAHGEVDPATLFDAGLFNPETKSPDVVRWLREEAYREAQARGHDGHDGHDHGHGHHGHDHDHGHHHHDHGHDHEHGEACGPDCGHDHHHHDANRHDDHIRAFCMVVERPVPWNSFVDFMEALIARGGDNLLRIKGMLNVVETDMPVVVHGVQHMFHPPVRLEEWPNDDHRTKLVFITRDMDQSVIEPLFNALVWGEGPIPDALPEAAPKA
;
A
#
# COMPACT_ATOMS: atom_id res chain seq x y z
N LEU A 1 -7.44 4.85 18.05
CA LEU A 1 -8.25 3.99 17.21
C LEU A 1 -8.50 2.65 17.91
N LEU A 2 -7.46 1.83 18.20
CA LEU A 2 -7.62 0.50 18.78
C LEU A 2 -8.44 0.53 20.08
N GLN A 3 -8.20 1.48 20.98
CA GLN A 3 -8.99 1.66 22.20
C GLN A 3 -10.46 1.96 21.95
N ALA A 4 -10.78 2.75 20.90
CA ALA A 4 -12.17 3.02 20.53
C ALA A 4 -12.83 1.76 19.96
N LEU A 5 -12.13 1.05 19.08
CA LEU A 5 -12.58 -0.24 18.54
C LEU A 5 -12.86 -1.26 19.63
N LEU A 6 -11.98 -1.40 20.63
CA LEU A 6 -12.13 -2.34 21.74
C LEU A 6 -13.41 -2.17 22.56
N ARG A 7 -13.99 -0.97 22.56
CA ARG A 7 -15.25 -0.67 23.25
C ARG A 7 -16.48 -0.92 22.39
N HIS A 8 -16.28 -1.15 21.09
CA HIS A 8 -17.39 -1.29 20.16
C HIS A 8 -17.94 -2.71 20.18
N PRO A 9 -19.27 -2.92 20.25
CA PRO A 9 -19.89 -4.26 20.25
C PRO A 9 -19.50 -5.13 19.06
N GLY A 10 -19.23 -4.53 17.89
CA GLY A 10 -18.76 -5.23 16.69
C GLY A 10 -17.38 -5.86 16.81
N MET A 11 -16.65 -5.59 17.91
CA MET A 11 -15.37 -6.23 18.24
C MET A 11 -15.52 -7.41 19.21
N ALA A 12 -16.73 -7.76 19.58
CA ALA A 12 -16.99 -8.98 20.35
C ALA A 12 -16.37 -10.19 19.63
N ARG A 13 -15.81 -11.15 20.40
CA ARG A 13 -15.13 -12.33 19.87
C ARG A 13 -13.90 -12.03 18.99
N THR A 14 -13.19 -10.95 19.32
CA THR A 14 -11.94 -10.56 18.65
C THR A 14 -10.78 -10.71 19.62
N ALA A 15 -9.75 -11.45 19.23
CA ALA A 15 -8.47 -11.47 19.93
C ALA A 15 -7.55 -10.39 19.35
N ILE A 16 -6.69 -9.80 20.17
CA ILE A 16 -5.76 -8.76 19.76
C ILE A 16 -4.35 -9.16 20.13
N VAL A 17 -3.47 -9.06 19.17
CA VAL A 17 -2.03 -9.25 19.31
C VAL A 17 -1.36 -7.92 19.05
N ILE A 18 -0.72 -7.36 20.08
CA ILE A 18 0.04 -6.11 19.98
C ILE A 18 1.50 -6.45 19.84
N ASN A 19 2.08 -5.92 18.79
CA ASN A 19 3.47 -6.10 18.46
C ASN A 19 4.19 -4.76 18.40
N GLU A 20 4.75 -4.32 19.53
CA GLU A 20 5.41 -3.04 19.68
C GLU A 20 6.87 -3.16 20.14
N PHE A 21 7.69 -2.14 19.79
CA PHE A 21 9.07 -1.98 20.26
C PHE A 21 9.09 -1.49 21.71
N GLY A 22 9.67 -2.25 22.63
CA GLY A 22 10.00 -1.79 23.97
C GLY A 22 9.84 -2.85 25.08
N GLU A 23 10.70 -2.83 26.08
CA GLU A 23 10.69 -3.74 27.23
C GLU A 23 9.46 -3.57 28.14
N VAL A 24 8.71 -2.48 28.00
CA VAL A 24 7.45 -2.23 28.74
C VAL A 24 6.49 -1.51 27.81
N GLY A 25 5.59 -2.23 27.17
CA GLY A 25 4.51 -1.65 26.37
C GLY A 25 3.59 -0.80 27.26
N LEU A 26 3.68 0.52 27.16
CA LEU A 26 2.76 1.45 27.83
C LEU A 26 1.29 1.18 27.43
N ASP A 27 1.09 0.57 26.29
CA ASP A 27 -0.23 0.26 25.74
C ASP A 27 -0.96 -0.85 26.49
N HIS A 28 -0.24 -1.77 27.18
CA HIS A 28 -0.87 -2.75 28.06
C HIS A 28 -1.68 -2.13 29.19
N LEU A 29 -1.20 -1.04 29.76
CA LEU A 29 -1.89 -0.35 30.85
C LEU A 29 -3.16 0.36 30.36
N LEU A 30 -3.20 0.72 29.08
CA LEU A 30 -4.33 1.40 28.44
C LEU A 30 -5.41 0.41 27.99
N VAL A 31 -5.03 -0.81 27.64
CA VAL A 31 -5.94 -1.86 27.14
C VAL A 31 -6.45 -2.78 28.25
N ALA A 32 -5.82 -2.83 29.42
CA ALA A 32 -6.16 -3.69 30.56
C ALA A 32 -7.62 -3.56 31.11
N LYS A 33 -8.46 -2.68 30.53
CA LYS A 33 -9.88 -2.49 30.88
C LYS A 33 -10.83 -2.94 29.76
N ALA A 34 -10.36 -3.76 28.81
CA ALA A 34 -11.22 -4.34 27.80
C ALA A 34 -12.23 -5.35 28.40
N SER A 35 -13.39 -5.50 27.78
CA SER A 35 -14.50 -6.32 28.27
C SER A 35 -14.11 -7.80 28.46
N GLU A 36 -14.84 -8.50 29.34
CA GLU A 36 -14.62 -9.92 29.72
C GLU A 36 -14.60 -10.93 28.53
N ASN A 37 -14.96 -10.49 27.32
CA ASN A 37 -15.03 -11.34 26.13
C ASN A 37 -13.88 -11.09 25.13
N MET A 38 -12.79 -10.44 25.56
CA MET A 38 -11.68 -10.08 24.69
C MET A 38 -10.37 -10.68 25.22
N VAL A 39 -9.55 -11.23 24.31
CA VAL A 39 -8.24 -11.79 24.63
C VAL A 39 -7.18 -10.81 24.13
N LEU A 40 -6.38 -10.30 25.05
CA LEU A 40 -5.20 -9.51 24.75
C LEU A 40 -3.96 -10.36 24.94
N MET A 41 -3.11 -10.44 23.95
CA MET A 41 -1.82 -11.12 23.99
C MET A 41 -0.69 -10.15 23.71
N ASP A 42 0.36 -10.27 24.51
CA ASP A 42 1.62 -9.52 24.31
C ASP A 42 2.61 -10.40 23.55
N SER A 43 3.05 -9.96 22.41
CA SER A 43 4.15 -10.55 21.67
C SER A 43 5.34 -9.60 21.76
N GLY A 44 6.44 -10.01 22.40
CA GLY A 44 7.66 -9.22 22.55
C GLY A 44 8.20 -8.65 21.23
N CYS A 45 9.26 -7.86 21.30
CA CYS A 45 9.88 -7.14 20.17
C CYS A 45 10.04 -7.94 18.89
N LEU A 46 9.26 -7.59 17.85
CA LEU A 46 9.24 -8.26 16.54
C LEU A 46 10.29 -7.73 15.53
N CYS A 47 11.11 -6.76 15.88
CA CYS A 47 11.99 -6.13 14.87
C CYS A 47 13.26 -6.90 14.50
N CYS A 48 13.68 -7.87 15.31
CA CYS A 48 14.87 -8.70 15.01
C CYS A 48 14.58 -10.20 14.85
N THR A 49 13.39 -10.68 15.26
CA THR A 49 13.05 -12.11 15.22
C THR A 49 11.63 -12.33 14.63
N ILE A 50 11.29 -11.54 13.64
CA ILE A 50 9.91 -11.31 13.10
C ILE A 50 9.09 -12.59 12.83
N ARG A 51 9.72 -13.72 12.53
CA ARG A 51 8.99 -14.93 12.11
C ARG A 51 8.61 -15.86 13.25
N GLY A 52 9.44 -15.99 14.28
CA GLY A 52 9.22 -16.94 15.36
C GLY A 52 8.12 -16.48 16.31
N ASP A 53 8.21 -15.26 16.80
CA ASP A 53 7.36 -14.79 17.90
C ASP A 53 5.89 -14.62 17.53
N LEU A 54 5.59 -14.14 16.31
CA LEU A 54 4.19 -14.01 15.84
C LEU A 54 3.58 -15.40 15.61
N VAL A 55 4.32 -16.32 14.99
CA VAL A 55 3.86 -17.70 14.75
C VAL A 55 3.55 -18.37 16.09
N ASP A 56 4.47 -18.30 17.03
CA ASP A 56 4.34 -18.94 18.34
C ASP A 56 3.19 -18.30 19.14
N THR A 57 3.04 -16.97 19.08
CA THR A 57 1.92 -16.27 19.71
C THR A 57 0.57 -16.71 19.14
N LEU A 58 0.43 -16.77 17.82
CA LEU A 58 -0.81 -17.19 17.18
C LEU A 58 -1.11 -18.68 17.36
N ARG A 59 -0.07 -19.53 17.41
CA ARG A 59 -0.21 -20.96 17.75
C ARG A 59 -0.67 -21.15 19.19
N ASP A 60 -0.05 -20.46 20.13
CA ASP A 60 -0.41 -20.50 21.53
C ASP A 60 -1.85 -20.01 21.75
N LEU A 61 -2.21 -18.89 21.12
CA LEU A 61 -3.56 -18.36 21.13
C LEU A 61 -4.58 -19.36 20.62
N PHE A 62 -4.28 -20.03 19.49
CA PHE A 62 -5.15 -21.08 18.95
C PHE A 62 -5.28 -22.27 19.89
N LEU A 63 -4.18 -22.74 20.48
CA LEU A 63 -4.17 -23.85 21.45
C LEU A 63 -4.96 -23.53 22.71
N LYS A 64 -4.79 -22.32 23.25
CA LYS A 64 -5.55 -21.83 24.40
C LYS A 64 -7.06 -21.77 24.12
N ARG A 65 -7.44 -21.32 22.91
CA ARG A 65 -8.85 -21.36 22.46
C ARG A 65 -9.40 -22.78 22.46
N VAL A 66 -8.68 -23.72 21.86
CA VAL A 66 -9.10 -25.15 21.77
C VAL A 66 -9.24 -25.79 23.15
N ARG A 67 -8.39 -25.40 24.12
CA ARG A 67 -8.44 -25.89 25.49
C ARG A 67 -9.48 -25.19 26.38
N GLY A 68 -10.11 -24.13 25.88
CA GLY A 68 -11.03 -23.32 26.65
C GLY A 68 -10.36 -22.45 27.73
N GLU A 69 -9.06 -22.21 27.59
CA GLU A 69 -8.27 -21.36 28.50
C GLU A 69 -8.46 -19.88 28.25
N VAL A 70 -8.99 -19.53 27.07
CA VAL A 70 -9.37 -18.17 26.66
C VAL A 70 -10.79 -18.19 26.08
N PRO A 71 -11.52 -17.05 26.08
CA PRO A 71 -12.81 -16.93 25.42
C PRO A 71 -12.72 -17.31 23.96
N ASP A 72 -13.81 -17.84 23.42
CA ASP A 72 -13.88 -18.16 21.99
C ASP A 72 -13.86 -16.89 21.15
N PHE A 73 -13.07 -16.89 20.07
CA PHE A 73 -12.93 -15.77 19.15
C PHE A 73 -13.08 -16.22 17.69
N GLU A 74 -13.55 -15.32 16.85
CA GLU A 74 -13.73 -15.53 15.40
C GLU A 74 -12.69 -14.76 14.59
N ARG A 75 -12.06 -13.76 15.22
CA ARG A 75 -11.15 -12.81 14.57
C ARG A 75 -9.93 -12.56 15.43
N VAL A 76 -8.80 -12.35 14.76
CA VAL A 76 -7.56 -11.85 15.38
C VAL A 76 -7.17 -10.55 14.67
N VAL A 77 -6.91 -9.52 15.45
CA VAL A 77 -6.31 -8.28 14.97
C VAL A 77 -4.86 -8.23 15.44
N VAL A 78 -3.95 -8.07 14.50
CA VAL A 78 -2.52 -7.89 14.79
C VAL A 78 -2.18 -6.42 14.59
N GLU A 79 -1.79 -5.72 15.65
CA GLU A 79 -1.25 -4.37 15.57
C GLU A 79 0.27 -4.44 15.45
N THR A 80 0.81 -3.72 14.49
CA THR A 80 2.25 -3.63 14.25
C THR A 80 2.75 -2.23 14.54
N THR A 81 4.06 -2.10 14.77
CA THR A 81 4.69 -0.78 14.90
C THR A 81 4.53 0.04 13.61
N GLY A 82 4.55 1.36 13.74
CA GLY A 82 4.43 2.29 12.61
C GLY A 82 5.57 2.19 11.58
N LEU A 83 6.69 1.55 11.90
CA LEU A 83 7.84 1.34 11.02
C LEU A 83 7.93 -0.10 10.48
N ALA A 84 6.94 -0.96 10.76
CA ALA A 84 6.97 -2.33 10.28
C ALA A 84 6.72 -2.39 8.78
N ASP A 85 7.56 -3.13 8.05
CA ASP A 85 7.25 -3.58 6.70
C ASP A 85 6.15 -4.66 6.80
N PRO A 86 4.98 -4.46 6.18
CA PRO A 86 3.88 -5.42 6.28
C PRO A 86 4.16 -6.74 5.58
N ALA A 87 5.03 -6.77 4.59
CA ALA A 87 5.24 -7.94 3.75
C ALA A 87 5.80 -9.17 4.51
N PRO A 88 6.82 -9.06 5.39
CA PRO A 88 7.28 -10.19 6.19
C PRO A 88 6.21 -10.79 7.11
N ILE A 89 5.32 -9.96 7.64
CA ILE A 89 4.22 -10.39 8.51
C ILE A 89 3.20 -11.18 7.69
N ILE A 90 2.76 -10.63 6.56
CA ILE A 90 1.86 -11.30 5.63
C ILE A 90 2.46 -12.62 5.16
N HIS A 91 3.76 -12.62 4.80
CA HIS A 91 4.49 -13.82 4.42
C HIS A 91 4.39 -14.91 5.49
N THR A 92 4.66 -14.55 6.73
CA THR A 92 4.62 -15.50 7.86
C THR A 92 3.23 -16.11 8.03
N LEU A 93 2.17 -15.30 7.95
CA LEU A 93 0.79 -15.76 8.06
C LEU A 93 0.38 -16.73 6.93
N MET A 94 0.97 -16.57 5.74
CA MET A 94 0.61 -17.35 4.56
C MET A 94 1.45 -18.63 4.40
N THR A 95 2.69 -18.66 4.89
CA THR A 95 3.62 -19.78 4.66
C THR A 95 3.72 -20.76 5.82
N ASP A 96 3.36 -20.34 7.05
CA ASP A 96 3.32 -21.28 8.17
C ASP A 96 2.16 -22.28 7.98
N PRO A 97 2.41 -23.59 7.93
CA PRO A 97 1.38 -24.59 7.61
C PRO A 97 0.23 -24.62 8.62
N LEU A 98 0.51 -24.34 9.91
CA LEU A 98 -0.53 -24.35 10.93
C LEU A 98 -1.37 -23.08 10.83
N LEU A 99 -0.72 -21.92 10.65
CA LEU A 99 -1.43 -20.66 10.51
C LEU A 99 -2.28 -20.65 9.24
N ALA A 100 -1.73 -21.05 8.12
CA ALA A 100 -2.45 -21.14 6.84
C ALA A 100 -3.65 -22.09 6.88
N ALA A 101 -3.57 -23.17 7.70
CA ALA A 101 -4.68 -24.12 7.88
C ALA A 101 -5.77 -23.65 8.85
N ARG A 102 -5.48 -22.65 9.72
CA ARG A 102 -6.36 -22.25 10.83
C ARG A 102 -6.80 -20.79 10.79
N PHE A 103 -6.02 -19.95 10.15
CA PHE A 103 -6.28 -18.53 9.99
C PHE A 103 -6.35 -18.17 8.51
N ARG A 104 -7.10 -17.14 8.21
CA ARG A 104 -7.18 -16.54 6.89
C ARG A 104 -6.91 -15.05 7.05
N LEU A 105 -6.01 -14.50 6.23
CA LEU A 105 -5.81 -13.07 6.18
C LEU A 105 -7.07 -12.41 5.61
N ASP A 106 -7.73 -11.59 6.41
CA ASP A 106 -8.92 -10.85 6.00
C ASP A 106 -8.54 -9.59 5.23
N GLY A 107 -7.57 -8.85 5.70
CA GLY A 107 -7.08 -7.65 5.01
C GLY A 107 -6.01 -6.93 5.80
N VAL A 108 -5.41 -5.96 5.13
CA VAL A 108 -4.42 -5.03 5.68
C VAL A 108 -5.07 -3.67 5.85
N ILE A 109 -5.07 -3.18 7.10
CA ILE A 109 -5.59 -1.86 7.45
C ILE A 109 -4.40 -0.97 7.79
N THR A 110 -4.21 0.10 7.03
CA THR A 110 -3.16 1.09 7.30
C THR A 110 -3.75 2.32 7.95
N THR A 111 -3.20 2.72 9.09
CA THR A 111 -3.57 3.98 9.75
C THR A 111 -2.65 5.10 9.27
N VAL A 112 -3.25 6.23 8.88
CA VAL A 112 -2.52 7.43 8.45
C VAL A 112 -2.97 8.62 9.31
N ASP A 113 -2.01 9.36 9.84
CA ASP A 113 -2.26 10.57 10.62
C ASP A 113 -2.57 11.75 9.70
N ALA A 114 -3.75 12.35 9.80
CA ALA A 114 -4.14 13.46 8.95
C ALA A 114 -3.29 14.73 9.14
N VAL A 115 -2.62 14.88 10.31
CA VAL A 115 -1.75 16.01 10.62
C VAL A 115 -0.33 15.81 10.09
N HIS A 116 0.23 14.59 10.30
CA HIS A 116 1.63 14.30 10.03
C HIS A 116 1.85 13.38 8.81
N GLY A 117 0.79 12.79 8.26
CA GLY A 117 0.88 11.76 7.23
C GLY A 117 1.64 12.19 5.98
N SER A 118 1.46 13.43 5.50
CA SER A 118 2.22 13.92 4.34
C SER A 118 3.73 13.92 4.62
N SER A 119 4.16 14.41 5.77
CA SER A 119 5.57 14.43 6.16
C SER A 119 6.13 13.02 6.42
N GLN A 120 5.31 12.08 6.91
CA GLN A 120 5.71 10.68 7.07
C GLN A 120 5.92 10.00 5.72
N LEU A 121 5.02 10.21 4.77
CA LEU A 121 5.16 9.70 3.40
C LEU A 121 6.40 10.27 2.69
N ASP A 122 6.82 11.50 3.01
CA ASP A 122 8.04 12.10 2.44
C ASP A 122 9.32 11.47 2.99
N ARG A 123 9.31 11.04 4.26
CA ARG A 123 10.54 10.66 4.97
C ARG A 123 10.70 9.16 5.19
N GLN A 124 9.60 8.40 5.14
CA GLN A 124 9.56 7.00 5.56
C GLN A 124 9.05 6.12 4.42
N PRO A 125 9.94 5.39 3.74
CA PRO A 125 9.54 4.47 2.68
C PRO A 125 8.60 3.37 3.18
N GLU A 126 8.66 2.99 4.47
CA GLU A 126 7.75 2.04 5.10
C GLU A 126 6.31 2.56 5.10
N SER A 127 6.10 3.85 5.39
CA SER A 127 4.76 4.47 5.36
C SER A 127 4.14 4.42 3.95
N VAL A 128 4.95 4.61 2.91
CA VAL A 128 4.52 4.49 1.52
C VAL A 128 4.17 3.04 1.18
N LYS A 129 5.00 2.07 1.58
CA LYS A 129 4.72 0.64 1.41
C LYS A 129 3.43 0.22 2.12
N GLN A 130 3.25 0.67 3.38
CA GLN A 130 2.04 0.39 4.15
C GLN A 130 0.78 0.91 3.46
N ALA A 131 0.81 2.15 2.94
CA ALA A 131 -0.30 2.72 2.17
C ALA A 131 -0.55 1.94 0.87
N ALA A 132 0.52 1.54 0.16
CA ALA A 132 0.42 0.79 -1.10
C ALA A 132 -0.21 -0.59 -0.91
N VAL A 133 0.11 -1.31 0.17
CA VAL A 133 -0.41 -2.66 0.42
C VAL A 133 -1.75 -2.67 1.16
N ALA A 134 -2.25 -1.52 1.59
CA ALA A 134 -3.50 -1.41 2.34
C ALA A 134 -4.71 -1.90 1.55
N ASP A 135 -5.58 -2.66 2.19
CA ASP A 135 -6.94 -2.92 1.69
C ASP A 135 -7.90 -1.80 2.09
N ARG A 136 -7.61 -1.16 3.22
CA ARG A 136 -8.33 0.02 3.72
C ARG A 136 -7.33 0.97 4.40
N ILE A 137 -7.55 2.27 4.23
CA ILE A 137 -6.76 3.31 4.89
C ILE A 137 -7.66 4.01 5.89
N VAL A 138 -7.28 4.00 7.17
CA VAL A 138 -7.98 4.76 8.21
C VAL A 138 -7.24 6.07 8.44
N LEU A 139 -7.88 7.18 8.08
CA LEU A 139 -7.33 8.52 8.26
C LEU A 139 -7.69 9.03 9.66
N THR A 140 -6.73 8.98 10.56
CA THR A 140 -6.89 9.38 11.97
C THR A 140 -6.65 10.86 12.18
N LYS A 141 -7.09 11.39 13.33
CA LYS A 141 -6.91 12.81 13.72
C LYS A 141 -7.50 13.83 12.73
N THR A 142 -8.56 13.43 12.03
CA THR A 142 -9.28 14.33 11.11
C THR A 142 -9.99 15.48 11.83
N ASP A 143 -10.21 15.34 13.14
CA ASP A 143 -10.74 16.37 14.04
C ASP A 143 -9.72 17.47 14.38
N VAL A 144 -8.43 17.22 14.20
CA VAL A 144 -7.33 18.15 14.50
C VAL A 144 -6.75 18.77 13.23
N ALA A 145 -6.74 18.02 12.12
CA ALA A 145 -6.18 18.47 10.85
C ALA A 145 -7.05 19.51 10.15
N THR A 146 -6.45 20.39 9.37
CA THR A 146 -7.22 21.32 8.53
C THR A 146 -7.88 20.58 7.36
N PRO A 147 -9.08 21.00 6.90
CA PRO A 147 -9.75 20.39 5.76
C PRO A 147 -8.90 20.35 4.48
N GLN A 148 -8.11 21.40 4.24
CA GLN A 148 -7.22 21.50 3.08
C GLN A 148 -6.09 20.46 3.14
N ALA A 149 -5.40 20.34 4.29
CA ALA A 149 -4.35 19.34 4.48
C ALA A 149 -4.92 17.92 4.36
N THR A 150 -6.08 17.68 4.96
CA THR A 150 -6.78 16.39 4.86
C THR A 150 -7.09 16.03 3.41
N LEU A 151 -7.64 16.98 2.63
CA LEU A 151 -7.98 16.75 1.23
C LEU A 151 -6.72 16.49 0.38
N ALA A 152 -5.65 17.26 0.59
CA ALA A 152 -4.38 17.07 -0.10
C ALA A 152 -3.79 15.68 0.18
N LEU A 153 -3.79 15.26 1.45
CA LEU A 153 -3.32 13.93 1.85
C LEU A 153 -4.20 12.81 1.27
N CYS A 154 -5.52 12.96 1.26
CA CYS A 154 -6.43 11.99 0.61
C CYS A 154 -6.13 11.84 -0.88
N ARG A 155 -5.86 12.94 -1.60
CA ARG A 155 -5.47 12.89 -3.02
C ARG A 155 -4.17 12.14 -3.21
N ARG A 156 -3.16 12.43 -2.39
CA ARG A 156 -1.86 11.75 -2.42
C ARG A 156 -1.99 10.24 -2.15
N LEU A 157 -2.73 9.86 -1.12
CA LEU A 157 -3.01 8.46 -0.81
C LEU A 157 -3.77 7.76 -1.95
N GLY A 158 -4.70 8.46 -2.58
CA GLY A 158 -5.42 7.97 -3.76
C GLY A 158 -4.52 7.79 -5.00
N THR A 159 -3.39 8.48 -5.10
CA THR A 159 -2.39 8.24 -6.15
C THR A 159 -1.55 7.00 -5.83
N ILE A 160 -1.17 6.80 -4.55
CA ILE A 160 -0.41 5.63 -4.11
C ILE A 160 -1.24 4.34 -4.23
N ASN A 161 -2.50 4.37 -3.77
CA ASN A 161 -3.39 3.21 -3.77
C ASN A 161 -4.83 3.62 -4.11
N PRO A 162 -5.16 3.70 -5.40
CA PRO A 162 -6.48 4.16 -5.87
C PRO A 162 -7.65 3.28 -5.43
N ALA A 163 -7.39 2.01 -5.15
CA ALA A 163 -8.43 1.04 -4.79
C ALA A 163 -8.76 1.01 -3.30
N ALA A 164 -7.85 1.45 -2.42
CA ALA A 164 -8.09 1.42 -0.99
C ALA A 164 -9.08 2.52 -0.56
N PRO A 165 -10.23 2.18 0.04
CA PRO A 165 -11.12 3.17 0.63
C PRO A 165 -10.38 3.92 1.74
N ILE A 166 -10.51 5.24 1.76
CA ILE A 166 -10.02 6.11 2.83
C ILE A 166 -11.17 6.38 3.78
N ILE A 167 -11.05 5.91 5.02
CA ILE A 167 -12.08 5.98 6.05
C ILE A 167 -11.65 7.01 7.09
N PRO A 168 -12.35 8.14 7.23
CA PRO A 168 -12.02 9.13 8.25
C PRO A 168 -12.39 8.62 9.65
N ALA A 169 -11.51 8.85 10.62
CA ALA A 169 -11.69 8.51 12.03
C ALA A 169 -11.41 9.71 12.91
N ALA A 170 -12.46 10.45 13.27
CA ALA A 170 -12.39 11.52 14.26
C ALA A 170 -12.34 10.89 15.66
N HIS A 171 -11.49 11.43 16.52
CA HIS A 171 -11.29 10.91 17.89
C HIS A 171 -10.99 9.40 17.98
N GLY A 172 -10.56 8.80 16.86
CA GLY A 172 -10.31 7.36 16.76
C GLY A 172 -11.57 6.50 16.61
N GLU A 173 -12.73 7.10 16.40
CA GLU A 173 -13.98 6.40 16.19
C GLU A 173 -14.16 5.99 14.74
N VAL A 174 -14.45 4.71 14.54
CA VAL A 174 -14.76 4.11 13.25
C VAL A 174 -15.65 2.89 13.47
N ASP A 175 -16.59 2.66 12.57
CA ASP A 175 -17.41 1.45 12.61
C ASP A 175 -16.56 0.23 12.21
N PRO A 176 -16.40 -0.78 13.09
CA PRO A 176 -15.65 -1.99 12.78
C PRO A 176 -16.16 -2.71 11.52
N ALA A 177 -17.44 -2.64 11.21
CA ALA A 177 -18.01 -3.24 10.01
C ALA A 177 -17.41 -2.66 8.72
N THR A 178 -16.89 -1.44 8.75
CA THR A 178 -16.21 -0.83 7.61
C THR A 178 -14.76 -1.27 7.45
N LEU A 179 -14.19 -1.90 8.48
CA LEU A 179 -12.80 -2.33 8.50
C LEU A 179 -12.61 -3.79 8.11
N PHE A 180 -13.55 -4.63 8.49
CA PHE A 180 -13.48 -6.08 8.29
C PHE A 180 -14.13 -6.52 6.98
N ASP A 181 -13.98 -7.80 6.66
CA ASP A 181 -14.38 -8.41 5.39
C ASP A 181 -13.82 -7.64 4.17
N ALA A 182 -12.59 -7.12 4.35
CA ALA A 182 -11.83 -6.48 3.28
C ALA A 182 -11.16 -7.50 2.36
N GLY A 183 -11.14 -8.75 2.80
CA GLY A 183 -10.54 -9.89 2.13
C GLY A 183 -11.24 -10.24 0.84
N LEU A 184 -10.48 -10.83 -0.04
CA LEU A 184 -10.88 -11.28 -1.37
C LEU A 184 -11.92 -12.40 -1.34
N PHE A 185 -12.21 -12.95 -0.16
CA PHE A 185 -12.82 -14.27 -0.09
C PHE A 185 -13.81 -14.42 1.04
N ASN A 186 -14.93 -13.76 0.95
CA ASN A 186 -16.13 -14.35 1.47
C ASN A 186 -16.99 -14.79 0.27
N PRO A 187 -17.05 -16.09 -0.12
CA PRO A 187 -17.93 -16.56 -1.17
C PRO A 187 -19.41 -16.27 -0.86
N GLU A 188 -19.75 -16.08 0.42
CA GLU A 188 -21.11 -15.81 0.89
C GLU A 188 -21.48 -14.32 0.82
N THR A 189 -20.52 -13.42 0.89
CA THR A 189 -20.71 -11.99 0.64
C THR A 189 -20.23 -11.69 -0.79
N LYS A 190 -21.12 -11.81 -1.78
CA LYS A 190 -20.92 -11.41 -3.18
C LYS A 190 -20.28 -10.02 -3.22
N SER A 191 -19.00 -9.99 -3.53
CA SER A 191 -18.11 -8.97 -3.06
C SER A 191 -18.23 -7.66 -3.87
N PRO A 192 -18.89 -6.61 -3.33
CA PRO A 192 -18.77 -5.25 -3.86
C PRO A 192 -17.32 -4.76 -3.91
N ASP A 193 -16.46 -5.37 -3.09
CA ASP A 193 -15.05 -4.99 -3.00
C ASP A 193 -14.23 -5.47 -4.19
N VAL A 194 -14.51 -6.62 -4.81
CA VAL A 194 -13.84 -7.07 -6.05
C VAL A 194 -14.11 -6.08 -7.19
N VAL A 195 -15.35 -5.63 -7.34
CA VAL A 195 -15.71 -4.63 -8.35
C VAL A 195 -15.04 -3.29 -8.06
N ARG A 196 -14.87 -2.94 -6.79
CA ARG A 196 -14.27 -1.65 -6.39
C ARG A 196 -12.78 -1.58 -6.71
N TRP A 197 -12.01 -2.60 -6.35
CA TRP A 197 -10.56 -2.55 -6.57
C TRP A 197 -10.15 -2.82 -8.02
N LEU A 198 -11.06 -3.34 -8.87
CA LEU A 198 -10.90 -3.47 -10.31
C LEU A 198 -11.41 -2.25 -11.10
N ARG A 199 -11.73 -1.14 -10.47
CA ARG A 199 -12.15 0.08 -11.16
C ARG A 199 -11.02 0.65 -12.00
N GLU A 200 -11.02 0.33 -13.28
CA GLU A 200 -10.08 0.84 -14.27
C GLU A 200 -10.02 2.37 -14.29
N GLU A 201 -11.16 3.04 -14.13
CA GLU A 201 -11.27 4.50 -14.11
C GLU A 201 -10.46 5.12 -12.95
N ALA A 202 -10.48 4.51 -11.76
CA ALA A 202 -9.75 5.03 -10.60
C ALA A 202 -8.23 5.03 -10.84
N TYR A 203 -7.72 4.02 -11.54
CA TYR A 203 -6.30 3.94 -11.90
C TYR A 203 -5.92 4.90 -13.01
N ARG A 204 -6.77 5.06 -14.04
CA ARG A 204 -6.56 6.07 -15.09
C ARG A 204 -6.57 7.48 -14.54
N GLU A 205 -7.50 7.80 -13.64
CA GLU A 205 -7.53 9.10 -12.97
C GLU A 205 -6.31 9.34 -12.08
N ALA A 206 -5.80 8.30 -11.40
CA ALA A 206 -4.60 8.40 -10.59
C ALA A 206 -3.36 8.65 -11.45
N GLN A 207 -3.24 7.97 -12.59
CA GLN A 207 -2.16 8.20 -13.56
C GLN A 207 -2.21 9.62 -14.15
N ALA A 208 -3.40 10.11 -14.54
CA ALA A 208 -3.56 11.46 -15.09
C ALA A 208 -3.12 12.52 -14.08
N ARG A 209 -3.47 12.37 -12.80
CA ARG A 209 -3.05 13.29 -11.72
C ARG A 209 -1.54 13.28 -11.46
N GLY A 210 -0.88 12.14 -11.70
CA GLY A 210 0.59 12.01 -11.55
C GLY A 210 1.37 12.69 -12.68
N HIS A 211 0.75 12.89 -13.87
CA HIS A 211 1.38 13.55 -15.02
C HIS A 211 1.22 15.08 -15.03
N ASP A 212 0.15 15.62 -14.43
CA ASP A 212 -0.08 17.07 -14.39
C ASP A 212 0.96 17.86 -13.57
N GLY A 213 1.88 17.17 -12.90
CA GLY A 213 3.00 17.79 -12.17
C GLY A 213 4.24 18.11 -13.03
N HIS A 214 4.32 17.66 -14.31
CA HIS A 214 5.52 17.77 -15.13
C HIS A 214 5.43 18.67 -16.38
N ASP A 215 4.23 19.07 -16.82
CA ASP A 215 4.06 19.88 -18.04
C ASP A 215 3.78 21.35 -17.72
N GLY A 216 4.84 22.12 -17.46
CA GLY A 216 4.75 23.54 -17.20
C GLY A 216 6.00 24.37 -17.49
N HIS A 217 6.85 23.97 -18.45
CA HIS A 217 7.92 24.84 -18.95
C HIS A 217 7.95 24.86 -20.47
N ASP A 218 6.96 25.52 -21.07
CA ASP A 218 7.09 26.01 -22.44
C ASP A 218 7.98 27.27 -22.43
N HIS A 219 9.27 27.10 -22.67
CA HIS A 219 10.17 28.21 -22.92
C HIS A 219 10.02 28.66 -24.37
N GLY A 220 9.09 29.56 -24.60
CA GLY A 220 9.02 30.34 -25.82
C GLY A 220 10.26 31.22 -25.97
N HIS A 221 11.28 30.75 -26.71
CA HIS A 221 12.40 31.58 -27.13
C HIS A 221 11.96 32.48 -28.28
N GLY A 222 11.56 33.72 -27.96
CA GLY A 222 11.50 34.82 -28.90
C GLY A 222 12.90 35.27 -29.26
N HIS A 223 13.30 35.04 -30.52
CA HIS A 223 14.52 35.64 -31.10
C HIS A 223 14.35 37.15 -31.24
N HIS A 224 15.12 37.91 -30.49
CA HIS A 224 15.51 39.29 -30.91
C HIS A 224 17.01 39.35 -30.95
N GLY A 225 17.53 39.45 -32.17
CA GLY A 225 18.92 39.75 -32.45
C GLY A 225 19.22 41.21 -32.13
N HIS A 226 20.31 41.45 -31.45
CA HIS A 226 21.05 42.69 -31.49
C HIS A 226 22.54 42.36 -31.35
N ASP A 227 23.25 42.63 -32.44
CA ASP A 227 24.72 42.75 -32.48
C ASP A 227 25.13 43.94 -31.64
N HIS A 228 26.10 43.76 -30.75
CA HIS A 228 27.08 44.78 -30.37
C HIS A 228 28.36 44.15 -29.82
N ASP A 229 29.40 44.39 -30.59
CA ASP A 229 30.83 44.21 -30.32
C ASP A 229 31.28 45.14 -29.16
N HIS A 230 32.18 44.70 -28.31
CA HIS A 230 33.30 45.35 -27.68
C HIS A 230 33.77 44.74 -26.36
N GLY A 231 35.03 44.30 -26.34
CA GLY A 231 36.05 44.86 -25.45
C GLY A 231 36.30 44.14 -24.11
N HIS A 232 37.43 43.46 -24.06
CA HIS A 232 38.11 42.93 -22.86
C HIS A 232 38.21 43.94 -21.71
N HIS A 233 38.02 43.46 -20.47
CA HIS A 233 38.89 43.83 -19.33
C HIS A 233 38.74 42.81 -18.18
N HIS A 234 39.85 42.22 -17.76
CA HIS A 234 40.01 41.49 -16.50
C HIS A 234 39.97 42.47 -15.33
N HIS A 235 39.21 42.15 -14.31
CA HIS A 235 39.49 42.59 -12.94
C HIS A 235 39.05 41.53 -11.94
N ASP A 236 40.04 41.04 -11.24
CA ASP A 236 40.03 40.24 -10.05
C ASP A 236 39.65 41.14 -8.86
N HIS A 237 38.57 40.84 -8.15
CA HIS A 237 38.31 41.38 -6.81
C HIS A 237 37.50 40.40 -5.99
N GLY A 238 38.18 39.81 -5.03
CA GLY A 238 37.54 39.17 -3.88
C GLY A 238 36.80 40.20 -3.07
N HIS A 239 35.61 39.85 -2.64
CA HIS A 239 34.89 40.55 -1.58
C HIS A 239 34.19 39.54 -0.66
N ASP A 240 34.69 39.51 0.57
CA ASP A 240 33.96 39.07 1.76
C ASP A 240 32.69 39.89 1.91
N HIS A 241 31.56 39.27 2.14
CA HIS A 241 30.36 39.95 2.59
C HIS A 241 29.82 39.33 3.89
N GLU A 242 29.97 40.13 4.93
CA GLU A 242 29.32 40.05 6.20
C GLU A 242 27.78 40.10 6.05
N HIS A 243 27.13 39.44 6.98
CA HIS A 243 25.68 39.41 7.16
C HIS A 243 25.13 40.80 7.50
N GLY A 244 24.08 41.21 6.78
CA GLY A 244 23.32 42.43 7.05
C GLY A 244 21.85 42.30 6.62
N GLU A 245 21.00 42.11 7.58
CA GLU A 245 19.59 42.50 7.81
C GLU A 245 18.62 42.82 6.66
N ALA A 246 17.40 42.22 6.84
CA ALA A 246 16.07 42.70 6.44
C ALA A 246 15.64 42.52 4.98
N CYS A 247 15.00 41.38 4.72
CA CYS A 247 13.97 41.30 3.68
C CYS A 247 12.58 41.50 4.30
N GLY A 248 11.81 42.45 3.77
CA GLY A 248 10.46 42.78 4.19
C GLY A 248 9.42 41.71 3.80
N PRO A 249 8.16 41.82 4.28
CA PRO A 249 7.18 40.72 4.33
C PRO A 249 6.38 40.50 3.04
N ASP A 250 6.98 40.66 1.84
CA ASP A 250 6.19 40.53 0.60
C ASP A 250 6.96 39.89 -0.57
N CYS A 251 7.76 38.88 -0.30
CA CYS A 251 8.34 38.03 -1.34
C CYS A 251 7.57 36.71 -1.43
N GLY A 252 6.43 36.73 -2.10
CA GLY A 252 5.69 35.53 -2.51
C GLY A 252 6.45 34.77 -3.60
N HIS A 253 7.50 34.07 -3.24
CA HIS A 253 8.08 33.03 -4.08
C HIS A 253 7.56 31.70 -3.59
N ASP A 254 6.49 31.20 -4.22
CA ASP A 254 6.13 29.81 -4.20
C ASP A 254 7.27 29.00 -4.82
N HIS A 255 8.30 28.73 -4.02
CA HIS A 255 9.26 27.71 -4.34
C HIS A 255 8.55 26.37 -4.17
N HIS A 256 7.98 25.84 -5.23
CA HIS A 256 7.73 24.41 -5.34
C HIS A 256 9.08 23.69 -5.25
N HIS A 257 9.56 23.46 -4.02
CA HIS A 257 10.65 22.54 -3.78
C HIS A 257 10.12 21.15 -4.15
N HIS A 258 10.50 20.66 -5.32
CA HIS A 258 10.52 19.23 -5.60
C HIS A 258 11.46 18.62 -4.57
N ASP A 259 10.89 18.07 -3.50
CA ASP A 259 11.68 17.40 -2.47
C ASP A 259 12.18 16.08 -3.08
N ALA A 260 13.50 16.02 -3.36
CA ALA A 260 14.15 14.83 -3.91
C ALA A 260 14.03 13.59 -3.02
N ASN A 261 13.47 13.74 -1.81
CA ASN A 261 13.24 12.67 -0.84
C ASN A 261 11.79 12.14 -0.85
N ARG A 262 10.99 12.47 -1.83
CA ARG A 262 9.58 12.06 -1.91
C ARG A 262 9.49 10.61 -2.39
N HIS A 263 9.28 9.69 -1.48
CA HIS A 263 9.29 8.25 -1.74
C HIS A 263 8.09 7.75 -2.55
N ASP A 264 6.98 8.45 -2.57
CA ASP A 264 5.79 8.09 -3.34
C ASP A 264 5.88 8.44 -4.83
N ASP A 265 6.81 9.32 -5.23
CA ASP A 265 7.06 9.64 -6.65
C ASP A 265 7.55 8.43 -7.45
N HIS A 266 8.07 7.41 -6.77
CA HIS A 266 8.49 6.13 -7.34
C HIS A 266 7.36 5.09 -7.43
N ILE A 267 6.19 5.35 -6.81
CA ILE A 267 5.08 4.40 -6.82
C ILE A 267 4.25 4.58 -8.09
N ARG A 268 3.93 3.44 -8.71
CA ARG A 268 3.04 3.34 -9.88
C ARG A 268 1.88 2.44 -9.55
N ALA A 269 0.66 2.93 -9.78
CA ALA A 269 -0.56 2.15 -9.64
C ALA A 269 -1.29 2.15 -10.98
N PHE A 270 -1.55 0.97 -11.56
CA PHE A 270 -2.21 0.84 -12.85
C PHE A 270 -3.04 -0.43 -12.93
N CYS A 271 -3.98 -0.44 -13.87
CA CYS A 271 -4.81 -1.60 -14.19
C CYS A 271 -4.55 -2.02 -15.65
N MET A 272 -4.05 -3.23 -15.83
CA MET A 272 -3.89 -3.86 -17.13
C MET A 272 -5.16 -4.66 -17.44
N VAL A 273 -5.76 -4.39 -18.61
CA VAL A 273 -6.97 -5.06 -19.10
C VAL A 273 -6.61 -5.94 -20.29
N VAL A 274 -7.02 -7.21 -20.23
CA VAL A 274 -6.71 -8.20 -21.25
C VAL A 274 -8.03 -8.75 -21.81
N GLU A 275 -8.22 -8.58 -23.11
CA GLU A 275 -9.47 -8.94 -23.82
C GLU A 275 -9.62 -10.45 -24.04
N ARG A 276 -8.49 -11.15 -24.27
CA ARG A 276 -8.46 -12.59 -24.55
C ARG A 276 -8.41 -13.42 -23.28
N PRO A 277 -9.07 -14.59 -23.23
CA PRO A 277 -8.89 -15.54 -22.12
C PRO A 277 -7.43 -15.96 -21.99
N VAL A 278 -6.90 -15.95 -20.78
CA VAL A 278 -5.49 -16.17 -20.45
C VAL A 278 -5.25 -17.64 -20.13
N PRO A 279 -4.30 -18.34 -20.77
CA PRO A 279 -3.92 -19.70 -20.36
C PRO A 279 -3.30 -19.66 -18.96
N TRP A 280 -3.80 -20.48 -18.04
CA TRP A 280 -3.37 -20.48 -16.66
C TRP A 280 -1.87 -20.70 -16.46
N ASN A 281 -1.31 -21.71 -17.15
CA ASN A 281 0.12 -22.02 -17.03
C ASN A 281 0.98 -20.85 -17.51
N SER A 282 0.63 -20.23 -18.64
CA SER A 282 1.37 -19.05 -19.14
C SER A 282 1.26 -17.85 -18.20
N PHE A 283 0.12 -17.69 -17.52
CA PHE A 283 -0.02 -16.68 -16.48
C PHE A 283 0.92 -16.97 -15.28
N VAL A 284 1.03 -18.22 -14.87
CA VAL A 284 1.96 -18.62 -13.80
C VAL A 284 3.40 -18.33 -14.22
N ASP A 285 3.81 -18.71 -15.43
CA ASP A 285 5.16 -18.42 -15.96
C ASP A 285 5.46 -16.92 -15.98
N PHE A 286 4.46 -16.10 -16.39
CA PHE A 286 4.57 -14.64 -16.33
C PHE A 286 4.76 -14.16 -14.90
N MET A 287 3.98 -14.65 -13.94
CA MET A 287 4.07 -14.24 -12.54
C MET A 287 5.41 -14.63 -11.91
N GLU A 288 5.90 -15.83 -12.18
CA GLU A 288 7.23 -16.29 -11.72
C GLU A 288 8.34 -15.39 -12.29
N ALA A 289 8.27 -15.08 -13.58
CA ALA A 289 9.23 -14.18 -14.22
C ALA A 289 9.16 -12.75 -13.67
N LEU A 290 7.96 -12.23 -13.41
CA LEU A 290 7.75 -10.90 -12.84
C LEU A 290 8.30 -10.82 -11.41
N ILE A 291 8.05 -11.84 -10.58
CA ILE A 291 8.57 -11.93 -9.21
C ILE A 291 10.10 -12.03 -9.22
N ALA A 292 10.65 -12.90 -10.05
CA ALA A 292 12.10 -13.10 -10.13
C ALA A 292 12.86 -11.84 -10.54
N ARG A 293 12.24 -10.99 -11.36
CA ARG A 293 12.85 -9.75 -11.88
C ARG A 293 12.45 -8.52 -11.10
N GLY A 294 11.17 -8.42 -10.67
CA GLY A 294 10.61 -7.26 -9.98
C GLY A 294 10.93 -7.23 -8.49
N GLY A 295 11.10 -8.42 -7.86
CA GLY A 295 11.48 -8.54 -6.45
C GLY A 295 10.62 -7.67 -5.51
N ASP A 296 11.30 -6.89 -4.69
CA ASP A 296 10.71 -5.97 -3.72
C ASP A 296 9.98 -4.76 -4.37
N ASN A 297 10.13 -4.57 -5.68
CA ASN A 297 9.47 -3.48 -6.42
C ASN A 297 8.02 -3.81 -6.80
N LEU A 298 7.61 -5.06 -6.77
CA LEU A 298 6.22 -5.46 -6.90
C LEU A 298 5.56 -5.37 -5.51
N LEU A 299 4.92 -4.25 -5.20
CA LEU A 299 4.35 -4.04 -3.87
C LEU A 299 3.03 -4.79 -3.68
N ARG A 300 2.17 -4.76 -4.70
CA ARG A 300 0.88 -5.43 -4.67
C ARG A 300 0.42 -5.82 -6.06
N ILE A 301 -0.23 -6.98 -6.15
CA ILE A 301 -1.02 -7.37 -7.31
C ILE A 301 -2.38 -7.88 -6.85
N LYS A 302 -3.42 -7.51 -7.59
CA LYS A 302 -4.76 -8.09 -7.52
C LYS A 302 -5.26 -8.33 -8.93
N GLY A 303 -5.95 -9.43 -9.14
CA GLY A 303 -6.48 -9.73 -10.46
C GLY A 303 -7.73 -10.58 -10.43
N MET A 304 -8.58 -10.38 -11.41
CA MET A 304 -9.65 -11.27 -11.79
C MET A 304 -9.36 -11.71 -13.23
N LEU A 305 -9.14 -13.00 -13.40
CA LEU A 305 -8.72 -13.57 -14.68
C LEU A 305 -9.87 -14.32 -15.34
N ASN A 306 -10.02 -14.05 -16.62
CA ASN A 306 -10.72 -14.92 -17.54
C ASN A 306 -9.68 -15.94 -18.05
N VAL A 307 -9.73 -17.17 -17.57
CA VAL A 307 -8.78 -18.22 -17.93
C VAL A 307 -9.39 -19.20 -18.92
N VAL A 308 -8.55 -19.73 -19.81
CA VAL A 308 -8.99 -20.68 -20.86
C VAL A 308 -9.60 -21.95 -20.28
N GLU A 309 -9.12 -22.38 -19.13
CA GLU A 309 -9.45 -23.67 -18.51
C GLU A 309 -10.81 -23.68 -17.78
N THR A 310 -11.46 -22.52 -17.60
CA THR A 310 -12.77 -22.44 -16.93
C THR A 310 -13.55 -21.21 -17.36
N ASP A 311 -14.87 -21.32 -17.42
CA ASP A 311 -15.78 -20.19 -17.68
C ASP A 311 -15.97 -19.27 -16.45
N MET A 312 -15.47 -19.71 -15.29
CA MET A 312 -15.58 -18.97 -14.02
C MET A 312 -14.37 -18.10 -13.79
N PRO A 313 -14.53 -16.90 -13.19
CA PRO A 313 -13.41 -16.02 -12.94
C PRO A 313 -12.49 -16.60 -11.87
N VAL A 314 -11.18 -16.45 -12.08
CA VAL A 314 -10.14 -16.80 -11.10
C VAL A 314 -9.57 -15.53 -10.51
N VAL A 315 -9.65 -15.41 -9.20
CA VAL A 315 -9.10 -14.26 -8.49
C VAL A 315 -7.72 -14.60 -7.96
N VAL A 316 -6.79 -13.67 -8.16
CA VAL A 316 -5.42 -13.72 -7.67
C VAL A 316 -5.12 -12.49 -6.83
N HIS A 317 -4.31 -12.71 -5.80
CA HIS A 317 -3.86 -11.64 -4.92
C HIS A 317 -2.44 -11.93 -4.45
N GLY A 318 -1.59 -10.92 -4.50
CA GLY A 318 -0.22 -11.00 -4.02
C GLY A 318 0.25 -9.72 -3.36
N VAL A 319 1.18 -9.87 -2.44
CA VAL A 319 1.95 -8.79 -1.83
C VAL A 319 3.42 -9.15 -1.99
N GLN A 320 4.16 -8.33 -2.70
CA GLN A 320 5.53 -8.61 -3.12
C GLN A 320 5.62 -9.98 -3.85
N HIS A 321 6.51 -10.85 -3.43
CA HIS A 321 6.71 -12.19 -3.99
C HIS A 321 5.71 -13.24 -3.48
N MET A 322 4.76 -12.84 -2.61
CA MET A 322 3.82 -13.76 -1.97
C MET A 322 2.44 -13.69 -2.62
N PHE A 323 1.94 -14.86 -3.00
CA PHE A 323 0.60 -15.02 -3.57
C PHE A 323 -0.27 -15.89 -2.68
N HIS A 324 -1.50 -15.43 -2.49
CA HIS A 324 -2.55 -16.27 -1.93
C HIS A 324 -2.90 -17.38 -2.91
N PRO A 325 -3.34 -18.56 -2.43
CA PRO A 325 -3.91 -19.55 -3.32
C PRO A 325 -4.99 -18.93 -4.20
N PRO A 326 -4.94 -19.16 -5.53
CA PRO A 326 -5.97 -18.63 -6.44
C PRO A 326 -7.34 -19.15 -6.05
N VAL A 327 -8.36 -18.31 -6.19
CA VAL A 327 -9.73 -18.71 -5.88
C VAL A 327 -10.64 -18.52 -7.08
N ARG A 328 -11.35 -19.58 -7.40
CA ARG A 328 -12.39 -19.56 -8.41
C ARG A 328 -13.70 -19.10 -7.77
N LEU A 329 -14.30 -18.06 -8.32
CA LEU A 329 -15.63 -17.62 -7.92
C LEU A 329 -16.70 -18.50 -8.58
N GLU A 330 -17.90 -18.49 -8.06
CA GLU A 330 -19.03 -19.25 -8.60
C GLU A 330 -19.68 -18.54 -9.82
N GLU A 331 -19.55 -17.21 -9.91
CA GLU A 331 -20.10 -16.41 -10.99
C GLU A 331 -19.26 -15.15 -11.24
N TRP A 332 -19.38 -14.55 -12.41
CA TRP A 332 -18.82 -13.24 -12.69
C TRP A 332 -19.59 -12.15 -11.94
N PRO A 333 -18.89 -11.15 -11.34
CA PRO A 333 -19.56 -10.10 -10.57
C PRO A 333 -20.36 -9.12 -11.43
N ASN A 334 -20.13 -9.09 -12.74
CA ASN A 334 -20.82 -8.28 -13.75
C ASN A 334 -20.63 -8.87 -15.14
N ASP A 335 -21.16 -8.21 -16.19
CA ASP A 335 -21.08 -8.64 -17.59
C ASP A 335 -19.70 -8.42 -18.23
N ASP A 336 -18.75 -7.82 -17.54
CA ASP A 336 -17.37 -7.61 -18.02
C ASP A 336 -16.49 -8.79 -17.65
N HIS A 337 -16.32 -9.71 -18.59
CA HIS A 337 -15.53 -10.93 -18.43
C HIS A 337 -14.07 -10.79 -18.84
N ARG A 338 -13.56 -9.57 -18.99
CA ARG A 338 -12.15 -9.35 -19.32
C ARG A 338 -11.27 -9.62 -18.10
N THR A 339 -10.07 -10.13 -18.35
CA THR A 339 -9.04 -10.17 -17.31
C THR A 339 -8.62 -8.76 -16.93
N LYS A 340 -8.62 -8.47 -15.64
CA LYS A 340 -8.14 -7.21 -15.08
C LYS A 340 -7.09 -7.51 -14.02
N LEU A 341 -5.91 -6.95 -14.21
CA LEU A 341 -4.77 -7.08 -13.30
C LEU A 341 -4.35 -5.70 -12.81
N VAL A 342 -4.48 -5.48 -11.52
CA VAL A 342 -4.10 -4.25 -10.85
C VAL A 342 -2.73 -4.44 -10.22
N PHE A 343 -1.82 -3.53 -10.52
CA PHE A 343 -0.47 -3.50 -10.01
C PHE A 343 -0.23 -2.24 -9.19
N ILE A 344 0.44 -2.39 -8.07
CA ILE A 344 1.09 -1.30 -7.35
C ILE A 344 2.56 -1.67 -7.26
N THR A 345 3.40 -0.86 -7.86
CA THR A 345 4.83 -1.14 -8.06
C THR A 345 5.68 0.06 -7.63
N ARG A 346 6.96 -0.18 -7.43
CA ARG A 346 7.98 0.85 -7.31
C ARG A 346 8.86 0.81 -8.55
N ASP A 347 9.06 1.97 -9.19
CA ASP A 347 9.92 2.13 -10.37
C ASP A 347 9.64 1.17 -11.53
N MET A 348 8.43 0.59 -11.60
CA MET A 348 8.00 -0.28 -12.70
C MET A 348 6.68 0.23 -13.25
N ASP A 349 6.70 0.72 -14.49
CA ASP A 349 5.52 1.19 -15.21
C ASP A 349 4.81 0.05 -15.96
N GLN A 350 3.58 0.30 -16.38
CA GLN A 350 2.82 -0.59 -17.25
C GLN A 350 3.58 -0.93 -18.53
N SER A 351 4.28 0.04 -19.10
CA SER A 351 5.11 -0.10 -20.31
C SER A 351 6.25 -1.14 -20.17
N VAL A 352 6.59 -1.52 -18.96
CA VAL A 352 7.60 -2.55 -18.66
C VAL A 352 6.96 -3.92 -18.44
N ILE A 353 5.82 -3.94 -17.76
CA ILE A 353 5.12 -5.18 -17.36
C ILE A 353 4.32 -5.77 -18.54
N GLU A 354 3.64 -4.93 -19.31
CA GLU A 354 2.79 -5.37 -20.40
C GLU A 354 3.55 -6.11 -21.53
N PRO A 355 4.74 -5.66 -21.99
CA PRO A 355 5.55 -6.44 -22.94
C PRO A 355 5.99 -7.79 -22.39
N LEU A 356 6.33 -7.88 -21.11
CA LEU A 356 6.67 -9.16 -20.46
C LEU A 356 5.47 -10.11 -20.45
N PHE A 357 4.29 -9.59 -20.12
CA PHE A 357 3.04 -10.35 -20.16
C PHE A 357 2.76 -10.87 -21.59
N ASN A 358 2.83 -10.00 -22.59
CA ASN A 358 2.56 -10.36 -23.97
C ASN A 358 3.54 -11.41 -24.51
N ALA A 359 4.82 -11.28 -24.15
CA ALA A 359 5.85 -12.25 -24.55
C ALA A 359 5.64 -13.62 -23.93
N LEU A 360 5.33 -13.71 -22.63
CA LEU A 360 5.20 -14.97 -21.90
C LEU A 360 3.83 -15.63 -22.05
N VAL A 361 2.76 -14.83 -22.12
CA VAL A 361 1.40 -15.36 -22.21
C VAL A 361 1.01 -15.67 -23.63
N TRP A 362 1.43 -14.85 -24.60
CA TRP A 362 1.00 -14.96 -26.00
C TRP A 362 2.14 -15.34 -26.95
N GLY A 363 3.40 -15.30 -26.51
CA GLY A 363 4.56 -15.45 -27.40
C GLY A 363 4.75 -14.24 -28.33
N GLU A 364 4.24 -13.08 -27.97
CA GLU A 364 4.25 -11.88 -28.78
C GLU A 364 5.37 -10.93 -28.34
N GLY A 365 6.35 -10.69 -29.22
CA GLY A 365 7.50 -9.83 -28.98
C GLY A 365 8.65 -10.50 -28.22
N PRO A 366 9.77 -9.81 -28.05
CA PRO A 366 10.91 -10.29 -27.27
C PRO A 366 10.61 -10.19 -25.76
N ILE A 367 11.14 -11.15 -25.00
CA ILE A 367 11.15 -11.03 -23.54
C ILE A 367 12.09 -9.88 -23.16
N PRO A 368 11.66 -8.85 -22.42
CA PRO A 368 12.51 -7.75 -21.98
C PRO A 368 13.72 -8.28 -21.19
N ASP A 369 14.95 -7.81 -21.54
CA ASP A 369 16.19 -8.30 -20.93
C ASP A 369 16.32 -7.95 -19.45
N ALA A 370 15.76 -6.82 -19.01
CA ALA A 370 15.76 -6.41 -17.61
C ALA A 370 14.50 -5.61 -17.26
N LEU A 371 13.93 -5.88 -16.10
CA LEU A 371 13.14 -4.91 -15.35
C LEU A 371 14.11 -3.98 -14.60
N PRO A 372 13.75 -2.72 -14.29
CA PRO A 372 14.59 -1.84 -13.51
C PRO A 372 15.06 -2.55 -12.23
N GLU A 373 16.39 -2.62 -12.05
CA GLU A 373 16.95 -3.17 -10.81
C GLU A 373 16.47 -2.36 -9.61
N ALA A 374 16.14 -3.05 -8.53
CA ALA A 374 15.86 -2.38 -7.27
C ALA A 374 17.07 -1.53 -6.87
N ALA A 375 16.83 -0.26 -6.53
CA ALA A 375 17.90 0.61 -6.04
C ALA A 375 18.63 -0.09 -4.86
N PRO A 376 19.97 -0.07 -4.81
CA PRO A 376 20.71 -0.72 -3.75
C PRO A 376 20.25 -0.18 -2.41
N LYS A 377 20.01 -1.09 -1.45
CA LYS A 377 19.65 -0.74 -0.07
C LYS A 377 20.76 0.14 0.51
N ALA A 378 20.45 1.41 0.82
CA ALA A 378 21.33 2.33 1.53
C ALA A 378 21.43 1.97 3.00
#